data_485bad0cb4f4948422e140e3235963e5
#
_entry.id   485bad0cb4f4948422e140e3235963e5
#
_cell.length_a   1.000
_cell.length_b   1.000
_cell.length_c   1.000
_cell.angle_alpha   90.00
_cell.angle_beta   90.00
_cell.angle_gamma   90.00
#
_symmetry.space_group_name_H-M   'P 1'
#
loop_
_entity.id
_entity.type
_entity.pdbx_description
1 polymer ?
#
loop_
_entity_poly.entity_id
_entity_poly.type
_entity_poly.pdbx_seq_one_letter_code
_entity_poly.pdbx_strand_id
1 'polypeptide(L)'
;MRISHARLAPVVAVATTLAAAVVVTPLVAGPAAAAQGCQVDYLPNVWPGGFTATVRVAPGDTAVNGWTVTWTYPGDQRITGAWNAVVSQSGATVTARNATWNGSVPAGGTTEFGVQGTVGASAPAPTAFALNGVPCNGAPPSPTVSPTTSPTTSPSPTVSPSPTISPSPTISPSPTVSPSPTTSPSPTGPPPAGCAGAVLCDGFENQTGATPAGDWAVVHPDCSGTGTAAVDTATAHGGTRSVRVNGGGGYCNHVFVRANRDLSGVGAVCYGRLWVRHSTALPADHVTLLAMADAADGNRDLRMGGQNSAMQWNRSSDDATLPEQSPAGVALSVPLPTGRWSCLEFMVDGGTGQLRTWLDGAAITGLTADGVPTHDIDGQWYGRTWRPALTDLKLGWESYGGATDTLWFDDVALGSTRIGC
;
A
#
# COMPACT_ATOMS: atom_id res chain seq x y z
N MET A 1 41.23 52.87 62.53
CA MET A 1 42.34 53.83 62.88
C MET A 1 43.65 53.20 62.41
N ARG A 2 44.46 53.93 61.69
CA ARG A 2 45.73 53.73 61.07
C ARG A 2 45.69 53.31 59.60
N ILE A 3 45.91 54.32 58.81
CA ILE A 3 46.30 54.43 57.45
C ILE A 3 47.77 53.96 57.26
N SER A 4 48.07 53.17 56.30
CA SER A 4 49.49 52.92 55.90
C SER A 4 49.60 53.08 54.39
N HIS A 5 50.35 54.11 53.99
CA HIS A 5 50.68 54.42 52.61
C HIS A 5 51.80 53.48 52.11
N ALA A 6 51.63 52.85 50.96
CA ALA A 6 52.71 52.19 50.23
C ALA A 6 52.95 52.90 48.89
N ARG A 7 54.19 53.17 48.60
CA ARG A 7 54.67 54.01 47.50
C ARG A 7 54.65 53.30 46.16
N LEU A 8 54.23 54.05 45.14
CA LEU A 8 54.37 53.65 43.73
C LEU A 8 55.87 53.79 43.29
N ALA A 9 56.40 52.76 42.62
CA ALA A 9 57.58 52.82 41.79
C ALA A 9 57.20 52.80 40.30
N PRO A 10 57.81 53.58 39.42
CA PRO A 10 57.53 53.59 38.01
C PRO A 10 58.15 52.41 37.30
N VAL A 11 57.35 51.65 36.57
CA VAL A 11 57.84 50.61 35.63
C VAL A 11 57.96 51.27 34.27
N VAL A 12 59.16 51.27 33.72
CA VAL A 12 59.43 51.67 32.33
C VAL A 12 59.04 50.55 31.42
N ALA A 13 58.07 50.78 30.60
CA ALA A 13 57.60 49.82 29.56
C ALA A 13 58.42 50.04 28.28
N VAL A 14 59.21 49.05 27.93
CA VAL A 14 59.86 48.93 26.60
C VAL A 14 58.89 48.39 25.63
N ALA A 15 58.45 49.21 24.67
CA ALA A 15 57.56 48.76 23.57
C ALA A 15 58.39 48.10 22.46
N THR A 16 58.29 46.78 22.35
CA THR A 16 58.80 46.00 21.19
C THR A 16 57.65 45.90 20.17
N THR A 17 57.81 46.57 19.05
CA THR A 17 56.91 46.48 17.89
C THR A 17 57.20 45.16 17.13
N LEU A 18 56.30 44.14 17.27
CA LEU A 18 56.28 43.00 16.37
C LEU A 18 55.48 43.38 15.11
N ALA A 19 56.15 43.45 13.98
CA ALA A 19 55.51 43.52 12.67
C ALA A 19 54.90 42.13 12.33
N ALA A 20 53.61 41.98 12.41
CA ALA A 20 52.91 40.78 11.94
C ALA A 20 52.73 40.89 10.40
N ALA A 21 53.44 40.01 9.68
CA ALA A 21 53.21 39.84 8.25
C ALA A 21 51.86 39.09 8.03
N VAL A 22 50.85 39.77 7.52
CA VAL A 22 49.60 39.18 7.10
C VAL A 22 49.83 38.42 5.80
N VAL A 23 49.90 37.09 5.86
CA VAL A 23 49.90 36.24 4.67
C VAL A 23 48.43 36.15 4.19
N VAL A 24 48.09 36.89 3.17
CA VAL A 24 46.78 36.76 2.48
C VAL A 24 46.89 35.55 1.57
N THR A 25 46.35 34.41 2.04
CA THR A 25 46.11 33.25 1.17
C THR A 25 44.92 33.55 0.25
N PRO A 26 45.05 33.42 -1.08
CA PRO A 26 43.89 33.55 -1.97
C PRO A 26 42.94 32.39 -1.67
N LEU A 27 41.66 32.70 -1.30
CA LEU A 27 40.56 31.73 -1.33
C LEU A 27 40.38 31.33 -2.80
N VAL A 28 40.78 30.11 -3.12
CA VAL A 28 40.39 29.49 -4.38
C VAL A 28 38.89 29.17 -4.21
N ALA A 29 38.01 29.93 -4.81
CA ALA A 29 36.61 29.61 -4.93
C ALA A 29 36.51 28.27 -5.69
N GLY A 30 36.08 27.20 -5.02
CA GLY A 30 35.73 25.94 -5.67
C GLY A 30 34.61 26.20 -6.68
N PRO A 31 34.46 25.35 -7.71
CA PRO A 31 33.36 25.50 -8.66
C PRO A 31 32.05 25.49 -7.85
N ALA A 32 31.23 26.55 -8.05
CA ALA A 32 29.89 26.61 -7.50
C ALA A 32 29.14 25.36 -8.02
N ALA A 33 28.64 24.52 -7.11
CA ALA A 33 27.76 23.43 -7.51
C ALA A 33 26.59 24.05 -8.26
N ALA A 34 26.33 23.57 -9.48
CA ALA A 34 25.19 24.02 -10.25
C ALA A 34 23.93 23.67 -9.44
N ALA A 35 23.05 24.65 -9.25
CA ALA A 35 21.79 24.46 -8.54
C ALA A 35 21.03 23.31 -9.20
N GLN A 36 20.62 22.31 -8.43
CA GLN A 36 19.83 21.19 -8.93
C GLN A 36 18.43 21.72 -9.28
N GLY A 37 18.11 21.67 -10.57
CA GLY A 37 16.76 21.98 -11.05
C GLY A 37 15.74 20.92 -10.59
N CYS A 38 14.44 21.19 -10.81
CA CYS A 38 13.41 20.21 -10.48
C CYS A 38 13.57 18.93 -11.30
N GLN A 39 13.22 17.80 -10.68
CA GLN A 39 13.18 16.48 -11.31
C GLN A 39 11.82 15.82 -11.10
N VAL A 40 11.33 15.16 -12.14
CA VAL A 40 10.11 14.36 -12.09
C VAL A 40 10.41 12.98 -12.66
N ASP A 41 10.22 11.94 -11.84
CA ASP A 41 10.36 10.55 -12.24
C ASP A 41 8.96 10.00 -12.49
N TYR A 42 8.75 9.39 -13.66
CA TYR A 42 7.49 8.75 -14.04
C TYR A 42 7.70 7.24 -14.20
N LEU A 43 7.09 6.47 -13.34
CA LEU A 43 7.25 5.02 -13.24
C LEU A 43 5.95 4.32 -13.64
N PRO A 44 5.78 3.91 -14.90
CA PRO A 44 4.56 3.25 -15.36
C PRO A 44 4.57 1.76 -15.07
N ASN A 45 3.39 1.23 -14.75
CA ASN A 45 3.05 -0.19 -14.81
C ASN A 45 1.89 -0.35 -15.79
N VAL A 46 2.09 -1.15 -16.87
CA VAL A 46 1.17 -1.22 -18.02
C VAL A 46 0.72 -2.67 -18.23
N TRP A 47 -0.58 -2.85 -18.47
CA TRP A 47 -1.21 -4.12 -18.84
C TRP A 47 -2.19 -3.92 -20.00
N PRO A 48 -2.67 -4.98 -20.66
CA PRO A 48 -3.64 -4.86 -21.74
C PRO A 48 -4.87 -4.06 -21.31
N GLY A 49 -5.08 -2.89 -21.93
CA GLY A 49 -6.22 -2.01 -21.69
C GLY A 49 -6.06 -1.00 -20.56
N GLY A 50 -4.97 -1.03 -19.77
CA GLY A 50 -4.82 -0.12 -18.64
C GLY A 50 -3.38 0.16 -18.22
N PHE A 51 -3.23 1.13 -17.35
CA PHE A 51 -1.95 1.45 -16.71
C PHE A 51 -2.16 2.12 -15.36
N THR A 52 -1.15 2.00 -14.51
CA THR A 52 -0.88 2.93 -13.41
C THR A 52 0.47 3.58 -13.62
N ALA A 53 0.66 4.73 -13.01
CA ALA A 53 2.00 5.34 -12.95
C ALA A 53 2.18 6.08 -11.64
N THR A 54 3.35 5.91 -11.05
CA THR A 54 3.83 6.76 -9.96
C THR A 54 4.61 7.92 -10.51
N VAL A 55 4.36 9.07 -9.93
CA VAL A 55 5.04 10.31 -10.29
C VAL A 55 5.70 10.89 -9.04
N ARG A 56 7.03 10.79 -8.99
CA ARG A 56 7.83 11.38 -7.91
C ARG A 56 8.33 12.75 -8.35
N VAL A 57 8.18 13.74 -7.48
CA VAL A 57 8.51 15.15 -7.76
C VAL A 57 9.53 15.63 -6.76
N ALA A 58 10.70 16.06 -7.24
CA ALA A 58 11.73 16.73 -6.48
C ALA A 58 11.86 18.17 -6.96
N PRO A 59 11.60 19.18 -6.14
CA PRO A 59 11.71 20.59 -6.54
C PRO A 59 13.17 21.07 -6.68
N GLY A 60 14.15 20.24 -6.31
CA GLY A 60 15.56 20.62 -6.30
C GLY A 60 15.94 21.47 -5.07
N ASP A 61 16.82 22.42 -5.26
CA ASP A 61 17.37 23.24 -4.16
C ASP A 61 16.41 24.34 -3.66
N THR A 62 15.20 24.43 -4.23
CA THR A 62 14.21 25.45 -3.87
C THR A 62 12.95 24.77 -3.33
N ALA A 63 12.59 25.09 -2.08
CA ALA A 63 11.33 24.62 -1.50
C ALA A 63 10.12 25.14 -2.27
N VAL A 64 9.07 24.34 -2.41
CA VAL A 64 7.79 24.77 -2.99
C VAL A 64 6.67 24.67 -1.95
N ASN A 65 5.73 25.63 -2.01
CA ASN A 65 4.50 25.61 -1.23
C ASN A 65 3.31 25.70 -2.18
N GLY A 66 2.79 24.55 -2.52
CA GLY A 66 1.87 24.34 -3.63
C GLY A 66 2.63 23.93 -4.91
N TRP A 67 2.28 22.76 -5.46
CA TRP A 67 2.88 22.28 -6.67
C TRP A 67 1.82 21.93 -7.73
N THR A 68 2.21 22.17 -8.97
CA THR A 68 1.47 21.76 -10.16
C THR A 68 2.46 21.10 -11.13
N VAL A 69 2.25 19.84 -11.45
CA VAL A 69 3.03 19.09 -12.44
C VAL A 69 2.22 18.98 -13.72
N THR A 70 2.86 19.26 -14.86
CA THR A 70 2.22 19.11 -16.17
C THR A 70 3.08 18.24 -17.09
N TRP A 71 2.41 17.39 -17.90
CA TRP A 71 3.04 16.59 -18.95
C TRP A 71 2.07 16.33 -20.09
N THR A 72 2.58 15.78 -21.18
CA THR A 72 1.76 15.36 -22.32
C THR A 72 2.06 13.90 -22.62
N TYR A 73 1.02 13.08 -22.70
CA TYR A 73 1.15 11.70 -23.13
C TYR A 73 1.44 11.62 -24.62
N PRO A 74 2.44 10.84 -25.04
CA PRO A 74 2.71 10.62 -26.46
C PRO A 74 1.77 9.59 -27.12
N GLY A 75 0.99 8.85 -26.33
CA GLY A 75 0.04 7.85 -26.79
C GLY A 75 -1.42 8.22 -26.52
N ASP A 76 -2.26 7.20 -26.44
CA ASP A 76 -3.71 7.33 -26.25
C ASP A 76 -4.16 7.18 -24.80
N GLN A 77 -3.25 7.30 -23.85
CA GLN A 77 -3.52 7.17 -22.42
C GLN A 77 -4.63 8.12 -21.95
N ARG A 78 -5.58 7.61 -21.17
CA ARG A 78 -6.65 8.37 -20.55
C ARG A 78 -6.68 8.08 -19.05
N ILE A 79 -6.50 9.12 -18.25
CA ILE A 79 -6.55 9.03 -16.79
C ILE A 79 -8.01 8.83 -16.36
N THR A 80 -8.23 7.82 -15.52
CA THR A 80 -9.54 7.50 -14.92
C THR A 80 -9.55 7.71 -13.43
N GLY A 81 -8.38 7.80 -12.78
CA GLY A 81 -8.23 8.04 -11.35
C GLY A 81 -6.85 8.57 -10.99
N ALA A 82 -6.73 9.15 -9.81
CA ALA A 82 -5.47 9.63 -9.26
C ALA A 82 -5.51 9.56 -7.73
N TRP A 83 -4.34 9.44 -7.09
CA TRP A 83 -4.18 9.52 -5.64
C TRP A 83 -3.06 10.48 -5.28
N ASN A 84 -3.15 11.09 -4.11
CA ASN A 84 -2.24 12.13 -3.61
C ASN A 84 -2.11 13.38 -4.51
N ALA A 85 -3.01 13.55 -5.49
CA ALA A 85 -3.09 14.72 -6.35
C ALA A 85 -4.52 14.92 -6.88
N VAL A 86 -4.84 16.16 -7.19
CA VAL A 86 -6.02 16.49 -8.00
C VAL A 86 -5.56 16.58 -9.46
N VAL A 87 -6.03 15.64 -10.27
CA VAL A 87 -5.57 15.50 -11.66
C VAL A 87 -6.69 15.83 -12.64
N SER A 88 -6.35 16.53 -13.70
CA SER A 88 -7.21 16.79 -14.84
C SER A 88 -6.46 16.50 -16.14
N GLN A 89 -7.18 16.01 -17.15
CA GLN A 89 -6.63 15.75 -18.48
C GLN A 89 -7.49 16.42 -19.55
N SER A 90 -6.84 17.14 -20.46
CA SER A 90 -7.46 17.73 -21.65
C SER A 90 -6.70 17.26 -22.90
N GLY A 91 -7.34 16.43 -23.71
CA GLY A 91 -6.65 15.75 -24.80
C GLY A 91 -5.53 14.85 -24.29
N ALA A 92 -4.31 15.07 -24.73
CA ALA A 92 -3.11 14.35 -24.24
C ALA A 92 -2.43 15.05 -23.06
N THR A 93 -2.79 16.31 -22.77
CA THR A 93 -2.13 17.09 -21.71
C THR A 93 -2.75 16.84 -20.37
N VAL A 94 -1.93 16.55 -19.37
CA VAL A 94 -2.30 16.29 -17.99
C VAL A 94 -1.78 17.42 -17.10
N THR A 95 -2.61 17.79 -16.12
CA THR A 95 -2.27 18.71 -15.04
C THR A 95 -2.59 18.04 -13.71
N ALA A 96 -1.58 17.82 -12.88
CA ALA A 96 -1.68 17.32 -11.54
C ALA A 96 -1.34 18.41 -10.53
N ARG A 97 -2.18 18.62 -9.52
CA ARG A 97 -1.98 19.58 -8.43
C ARG A 97 -1.92 18.87 -7.11
N ASN A 98 -1.19 19.43 -6.15
CA ASN A 98 -1.14 18.88 -4.80
C ASN A 98 -2.53 18.72 -4.18
N ALA A 99 -2.65 17.70 -3.34
CA ALA A 99 -3.75 17.59 -2.38
C ALA A 99 -3.58 18.62 -1.24
N THR A 100 -4.59 18.80 -0.42
CA THR A 100 -4.58 19.84 0.64
C THR A 100 -3.46 19.66 1.66
N TRP A 101 -2.91 18.46 1.79
CA TRP A 101 -1.94 18.08 2.83
C TRP A 101 -0.49 17.92 2.33
N ASN A 102 -0.24 17.78 1.02
CA ASN A 102 1.10 17.51 0.48
C ASN A 102 1.66 18.64 -0.39
N GLY A 103 1.14 19.86 -0.25
CA GLY A 103 1.57 20.98 -1.06
C GLY A 103 2.95 21.56 -0.71
N SER A 104 3.43 21.33 0.51
CA SER A 104 4.72 21.85 0.97
C SER A 104 5.81 20.79 0.81
N VAL A 105 6.79 21.06 -0.06
CA VAL A 105 7.96 20.21 -0.29
C VAL A 105 9.21 21.01 -0.02
N PRO A 106 10.04 20.64 0.96
CA PRO A 106 11.26 21.37 1.30
C PRO A 106 12.31 21.24 0.18
N ALA A 107 13.29 22.11 0.18
CA ALA A 107 14.47 21.99 -0.68
C ALA A 107 15.16 20.64 -0.46
N GLY A 108 15.51 19.94 -1.54
CA GLY A 108 16.05 18.59 -1.50
C GLY A 108 15.05 17.49 -1.07
N GLY A 109 13.81 17.86 -0.75
CA GLY A 109 12.74 16.92 -0.44
C GLY A 109 12.05 16.39 -1.68
N THR A 110 11.15 15.40 -1.48
CA THR A 110 10.35 14.82 -2.54
C THR A 110 8.89 14.71 -2.11
N THR A 111 7.99 14.70 -3.09
CA THR A 111 6.60 14.29 -2.91
C THR A 111 6.22 13.31 -4.01
N GLU A 112 5.18 12.53 -3.79
CA GLU A 112 4.76 11.50 -4.72
C GLU A 112 3.24 11.49 -4.86
N PHE A 113 2.78 11.25 -6.08
CA PHE A 113 1.38 10.99 -6.39
C PHE A 113 1.29 9.92 -7.48
N GLY A 114 0.11 9.42 -7.71
CA GLY A 114 -0.06 8.47 -8.78
C GLY A 114 -1.31 8.70 -9.61
N VAL A 115 -1.31 8.07 -10.77
CA VAL A 115 -2.42 8.07 -11.72
C VAL A 115 -2.71 6.66 -12.20
N GLN A 116 -3.97 6.40 -12.48
CA GLN A 116 -4.39 5.20 -13.21
C GLN A 116 -5.21 5.61 -14.43
N GLY A 117 -5.23 4.74 -15.43
CA GLY A 117 -5.95 5.04 -16.64
C GLY A 117 -6.11 3.87 -17.58
N THR A 118 -6.76 4.15 -18.71
CA THR A 118 -6.91 3.23 -19.81
C THR A 118 -5.93 3.56 -20.93
N VAL A 119 -5.56 2.53 -21.70
CA VAL A 119 -4.73 2.63 -22.90
C VAL A 119 -5.23 1.64 -23.94
N GLY A 120 -5.23 2.04 -25.20
CA GLY A 120 -5.60 1.15 -26.30
C GLY A 120 -4.45 0.25 -26.74
N ALA A 121 -3.53 0.79 -27.52
CA ALA A 121 -2.48 0.00 -28.17
C ALA A 121 -1.13 0.08 -27.46
N SER A 122 -0.74 1.22 -26.90
CA SER A 122 0.54 1.38 -26.24
C SER A 122 0.54 2.56 -25.27
N ALA A 123 1.31 2.45 -24.18
CA ALA A 123 1.44 3.46 -23.14
C ALA A 123 2.89 3.95 -23.02
N PRO A 124 3.45 4.64 -24.03
CA PRO A 124 4.79 5.18 -23.91
C PRO A 124 4.84 6.25 -22.81
N ALA A 125 5.90 6.22 -21.99
CA ALA A 125 6.07 7.17 -20.91
C ALA A 125 6.28 8.59 -21.46
N PRO A 126 5.72 9.63 -20.81
CA PRO A 126 6.05 11.01 -21.12
C PRO A 126 7.52 11.29 -20.79
N THR A 127 8.16 12.15 -21.59
CA THR A 127 9.58 12.48 -21.45
C THR A 127 9.83 13.92 -21.01
N ALA A 128 8.80 14.76 -21.03
CA ALA A 128 8.89 16.17 -20.65
C ALA A 128 7.86 16.48 -19.55
N PHE A 129 8.36 17.07 -18.48
CA PHE A 129 7.57 17.50 -17.33
C PHE A 129 7.88 18.95 -16.99
N ALA A 130 6.91 19.65 -16.42
CA ALA A 130 7.12 20.96 -15.82
C ALA A 130 6.52 21.00 -14.40
N LEU A 131 7.26 21.60 -13.47
CA LEU A 131 6.81 21.87 -12.11
C LEU A 131 6.55 23.38 -11.96
N ASN A 132 5.33 23.77 -11.65
CA ASN A 132 4.89 25.18 -11.56
C ASN A 132 5.26 26.00 -12.82
N GLY A 133 5.19 25.34 -14.00
CA GLY A 133 5.53 25.95 -15.28
C GLY A 133 7.02 25.96 -15.63
N VAL A 134 7.89 25.52 -14.73
CA VAL A 134 9.34 25.39 -14.98
C VAL A 134 9.64 23.99 -15.50
N PRO A 135 10.29 23.82 -16.65
CA PRO A 135 10.70 22.53 -17.18
C PRO A 135 11.62 21.79 -16.21
N CYS A 136 11.32 20.50 -15.95
CA CYS A 136 12.10 19.60 -15.12
C CYS A 136 12.89 18.59 -15.96
N ASN A 137 13.81 17.87 -15.35
CA ASN A 137 14.67 16.87 -16.00
C ASN A 137 15.60 17.45 -17.07
N GLY A 138 15.84 18.76 -17.03
CA GLY A 138 16.84 19.40 -17.87
C GLY A 138 18.24 18.96 -17.44
N ALA A 139 19.06 18.46 -18.38
CA ALA A 139 20.47 18.30 -18.13
C ALA A 139 21.08 19.65 -17.74
N PRO A 140 22.00 19.72 -16.76
CA PRO A 140 22.74 20.94 -16.48
C PRO A 140 23.41 21.41 -17.77
N PRO A 141 23.52 22.72 -18.03
CA PRO A 141 24.14 23.22 -19.28
C PRO A 141 25.56 22.67 -19.35
N SER A 142 25.78 21.78 -20.32
CA SER A 142 27.10 21.23 -20.62
C SER A 142 27.95 22.39 -21.13
N PRO A 143 29.20 22.56 -20.67
CA PRO A 143 30.07 23.58 -21.22
C PRO A 143 30.25 23.34 -22.72
N THR A 144 30.01 24.37 -23.50
CA THR A 144 30.14 24.38 -24.96
C THR A 144 31.59 24.00 -25.32
N VAL A 145 31.80 22.78 -25.76
CA VAL A 145 33.03 22.42 -26.50
C VAL A 145 32.75 22.47 -27.99
N SER A 146 33.57 23.27 -28.67
CA SER A 146 33.58 23.50 -30.11
C SER A 146 33.74 22.19 -30.92
N PRO A 147 33.21 22.07 -32.13
CA PRO A 147 33.14 20.78 -32.83
C PRO A 147 34.51 20.39 -33.40
N THR A 148 34.88 19.16 -33.14
CA THR A 148 35.95 18.49 -33.90
C THR A 148 35.36 17.26 -34.56
N THR A 149 35.47 17.32 -35.86
CA THR A 149 35.33 16.34 -36.97
C THR A 149 35.05 14.87 -36.64
N SER A 150 34.09 14.37 -37.41
CA SER A 150 33.72 12.98 -37.70
C SER A 150 34.87 12.03 -37.98
N PRO A 151 34.74 10.77 -37.63
CA PRO A 151 34.98 9.76 -38.65
C PRO A 151 33.98 8.57 -38.69
N THR A 152 33.66 8.23 -39.92
CA THR A 152 33.70 6.90 -40.56
C THR A 152 32.82 5.77 -39.99
N THR A 153 31.88 5.41 -40.79
CA THR A 153 31.07 4.19 -40.97
C THR A 153 31.67 2.89 -40.38
N SER A 154 30.83 2.16 -39.65
CA SER A 154 31.00 0.75 -39.32
C SER A 154 29.87 -0.09 -39.93
N PRO A 155 30.14 -1.31 -40.40
CA PRO A 155 29.22 -2.07 -41.25
C PRO A 155 28.10 -2.74 -40.44
N SER A 156 26.95 -2.89 -41.10
CA SER A 156 25.73 -3.57 -40.69
C SER A 156 25.96 -5.05 -40.32
N PRO A 157 25.37 -5.55 -39.23
CA PRO A 157 25.41 -7.01 -38.96
C PRO A 157 24.39 -7.76 -39.80
N THR A 158 24.85 -8.93 -40.27
CA THR A 158 24.18 -9.92 -41.07
C THR A 158 23.01 -10.56 -40.32
N VAL A 159 21.88 -10.72 -40.97
CA VAL A 159 20.68 -11.40 -40.50
C VAL A 159 20.96 -12.90 -40.25
N SER A 160 20.60 -13.37 -39.06
CA SER A 160 20.58 -14.80 -38.69
C SER A 160 19.24 -15.44 -39.10
N PRO A 161 19.21 -16.70 -39.54
CA PRO A 161 17.99 -17.33 -40.03
C PRO A 161 16.99 -17.68 -38.91
N SER A 162 15.71 -17.57 -39.28
CA SER A 162 14.53 -17.89 -38.49
C SER A 162 14.46 -19.34 -38.06
N PRO A 163 14.04 -19.69 -36.83
CA PRO A 163 13.87 -21.10 -36.45
C PRO A 163 12.61 -21.70 -37.04
N THR A 164 12.76 -22.93 -37.44
CA THR A 164 11.76 -23.83 -38.01
C THR A 164 10.66 -24.17 -37.01
N ILE A 165 9.43 -24.12 -37.45
CA ILE A 165 8.22 -24.47 -36.67
C ILE A 165 8.18 -25.98 -36.37
N SER A 166 8.03 -26.31 -35.09
CA SER A 166 7.77 -27.67 -34.61
C SER A 166 6.28 -28.02 -34.73
N PRO A 167 5.90 -29.27 -35.05
CA PRO A 167 4.50 -29.64 -35.26
C PRO A 167 3.68 -29.65 -33.98
N SER A 168 2.41 -29.24 -34.11
CA SER A 168 1.36 -29.19 -33.11
C SER A 168 1.05 -30.57 -32.50
N PRO A 169 0.81 -30.69 -31.19
CA PRO A 169 0.41 -31.94 -30.57
C PRO A 169 -1.05 -32.29 -30.88
N THR A 170 -1.26 -33.58 -31.14
CA THR A 170 -2.53 -34.24 -31.40
C THR A 170 -3.46 -34.18 -30.21
N ILE A 171 -4.71 -33.80 -30.44
CA ILE A 171 -5.79 -33.75 -29.45
C ILE A 171 -6.14 -35.16 -28.94
N SER A 172 -6.11 -35.32 -27.61
CA SER A 172 -6.61 -36.51 -26.91
C SER A 172 -8.14 -36.42 -26.71
N PRO A 173 -8.87 -37.54 -26.76
CA PRO A 173 -10.34 -37.50 -26.69
C PRO A 173 -10.87 -37.12 -25.28
N SER A 174 -11.97 -36.39 -25.29
CA SER A 174 -12.76 -35.92 -24.15
C SER A 174 -13.25 -37.06 -23.24
N PRO A 175 -13.20 -36.94 -21.92
CA PRO A 175 -13.79 -37.93 -21.03
C PRO A 175 -15.32 -37.83 -21.01
N THR A 176 -15.94 -38.99 -21.01
CA THR A 176 -17.37 -39.25 -20.95
C THR A 176 -17.96 -38.76 -19.62
N VAL A 177 -19.06 -38.01 -19.69
CA VAL A 177 -19.83 -37.55 -18.53
C VAL A 177 -20.42 -38.72 -17.73
N SER A 178 -20.14 -38.74 -16.44
CA SER A 178 -20.77 -39.64 -15.47
C SER A 178 -22.06 -39.03 -14.93
N PRO A 179 -23.11 -39.81 -14.65
CA PRO A 179 -24.41 -39.24 -14.25
C PRO A 179 -24.39 -38.65 -12.83
N SER A 180 -25.15 -37.58 -12.69
CA SER A 180 -25.41 -36.83 -11.46
C SER A 180 -25.99 -37.72 -10.35
N PRO A 181 -25.54 -37.66 -9.11
CA PRO A 181 -26.23 -38.26 -7.99
C PRO A 181 -27.34 -37.32 -7.45
N THR A 182 -28.45 -37.95 -7.20
CA THR A 182 -29.70 -37.39 -6.75
C THR A 182 -29.70 -37.16 -5.22
N THR A 183 -30.17 -35.97 -4.81
CA THR A 183 -30.82 -35.55 -3.56
C THR A 183 -30.35 -36.09 -2.19
N SER A 184 -29.87 -35.12 -1.45
CA SER A 184 -30.07 -34.69 -0.06
C SER A 184 -30.75 -35.61 0.95
N PRO A 185 -30.21 -35.64 2.16
CA PRO A 185 -31.00 -35.22 3.33
C PRO A 185 -30.35 -34.09 4.13
N SER A 186 -31.24 -33.40 4.86
CA SER A 186 -31.05 -32.29 5.77
C SER A 186 -29.84 -32.40 6.71
N PRO A 187 -29.15 -31.29 6.99
CA PRO A 187 -27.86 -31.32 7.63
C PRO A 187 -27.96 -31.12 9.14
N THR A 188 -27.55 -32.12 9.88
CA THR A 188 -26.60 -31.92 10.95
C THR A 188 -25.23 -32.11 10.33
N GLY A 189 -24.74 -31.07 9.64
CA GLY A 189 -23.42 -31.11 9.01
C GLY A 189 -22.33 -31.18 10.09
N PRO A 190 -21.26 -31.96 9.85
CA PRO A 190 -20.06 -31.82 10.66
C PRO A 190 -19.55 -30.38 10.58
N PRO A 191 -18.87 -29.88 11.63
CA PRO A 191 -18.27 -28.55 11.58
C PRO A 191 -17.38 -28.43 10.32
N PRO A 192 -17.24 -27.21 9.75
CA PRO A 192 -16.42 -26.98 8.57
C PRO A 192 -15.07 -27.69 8.66
N ALA A 193 -14.58 -28.27 7.57
CA ALA A 193 -13.28 -28.94 7.57
C ALA A 193 -12.20 -28.00 8.10
N GLY A 194 -11.33 -28.49 9.00
CA GLY A 194 -10.25 -27.69 9.58
C GLY A 194 -10.51 -27.09 10.96
N CYS A 195 -11.68 -27.27 11.55
CA CYS A 195 -12.00 -26.72 12.88
C CYS A 195 -11.38 -27.45 14.08
N ALA A 196 -10.67 -28.56 13.86
CA ALA A 196 -10.05 -29.29 14.96
C ALA A 196 -8.99 -28.42 15.66
N GLY A 197 -9.24 -28.13 16.96
CA GLY A 197 -8.34 -27.27 17.75
C GLY A 197 -8.49 -25.75 17.54
N ALA A 198 -9.45 -25.30 16.73
CA ALA A 198 -9.76 -23.89 16.59
C ALA A 198 -10.48 -23.35 17.84
N VAL A 199 -10.11 -22.15 18.29
CA VAL A 199 -10.77 -21.43 19.38
C VAL A 199 -12.09 -20.82 18.89
N LEU A 200 -12.12 -20.36 17.66
CA LEU A 200 -13.32 -19.93 16.94
C LEU A 200 -13.46 -20.78 15.69
N CYS A 201 -14.67 -21.32 15.45
CA CYS A 201 -15.02 -21.95 14.19
C CYS A 201 -16.52 -21.85 14.00
N ASP A 202 -16.95 -21.08 12.99
CA ASP A 202 -18.36 -20.78 12.75
C ASP A 202 -18.64 -20.56 11.26
N GLY A 203 -19.66 -21.25 10.73
CA GLY A 203 -20.22 -21.06 9.40
C GLY A 203 -21.60 -20.39 9.45
N PHE A 204 -21.94 -19.73 10.55
CA PHE A 204 -23.22 -19.00 10.78
C PHE A 204 -24.48 -19.85 10.68
N GLU A 205 -24.40 -21.16 10.60
CA GLU A 205 -25.56 -22.05 10.41
C GLU A 205 -26.50 -22.10 11.63
N ASN A 206 -26.00 -21.72 12.82
CA ASN A 206 -26.77 -21.61 14.06
C ASN A 206 -27.55 -20.30 14.19
N GLN A 207 -27.38 -19.35 13.25
CA GLN A 207 -28.08 -18.07 13.25
C GLN A 207 -29.54 -18.26 12.83
N THR A 208 -30.47 -17.90 13.69
CA THR A 208 -31.92 -18.09 13.46
C THR A 208 -32.66 -16.81 13.12
N GLY A 209 -32.09 -15.64 13.45
CA GLY A 209 -32.64 -14.32 13.18
C GLY A 209 -32.08 -13.66 11.93
N ALA A 210 -32.64 -12.54 11.52
CA ALA A 210 -32.14 -11.72 10.41
C ALA A 210 -30.85 -10.94 10.77
N THR A 211 -30.63 -10.69 12.08
CA THR A 211 -29.45 -9.99 12.58
C THR A 211 -28.55 -11.00 13.29
N PRO A 212 -27.24 -10.98 13.04
CA PRO A 212 -26.28 -11.81 13.77
C PRO A 212 -26.42 -11.64 15.30
N ALA A 213 -26.48 -12.74 16.03
CA ALA A 213 -26.70 -12.76 17.48
C ALA A 213 -25.99 -13.94 18.13
N GLY A 214 -26.01 -14.00 19.47
CA GLY A 214 -25.37 -15.09 20.24
C GLY A 214 -23.85 -14.95 20.24
N ASP A 215 -23.16 -15.83 19.53
CA ASP A 215 -21.70 -15.79 19.39
C ASP A 215 -21.19 -14.60 18.56
N TRP A 216 -22.11 -13.83 17.95
CA TRP A 216 -21.82 -12.65 17.15
C TRP A 216 -22.66 -11.45 17.55
N ALA A 217 -22.15 -10.24 17.33
CA ALA A 217 -22.88 -8.99 17.54
C ALA A 217 -22.54 -7.98 16.44
N VAL A 218 -23.55 -7.25 15.97
CA VAL A 218 -23.32 -6.08 15.10
C VAL A 218 -22.81 -4.94 15.96
N VAL A 219 -21.68 -4.38 15.55
CA VAL A 219 -21.00 -3.26 16.24
C VAL A 219 -20.63 -2.16 15.25
N HIS A 220 -20.52 -0.95 15.77
CA HIS A 220 -20.15 0.24 14.98
C HIS A 220 -19.01 0.95 15.75
N PRO A 221 -17.76 0.46 15.65
CA PRO A 221 -16.62 1.06 16.32
C PRO A 221 -16.45 2.52 15.88
N ASP A 222 -16.20 3.39 16.85
CA ASP A 222 -15.92 4.83 16.69
C ASP A 222 -17.04 5.64 16.03
N CYS A 223 -17.70 5.14 14.99
CA CYS A 223 -18.61 5.90 14.15
C CYS A 223 -19.62 5.02 13.45
N SER A 224 -20.88 5.38 13.42
CA SER A 224 -21.92 4.65 12.69
C SER A 224 -22.49 5.51 11.57
N GLY A 225 -22.78 4.89 10.43
CA GLY A 225 -23.39 5.54 9.27
C GLY A 225 -24.58 4.74 8.75
N THR A 226 -24.64 4.54 7.45
CA THR A 226 -25.73 3.84 6.76
C THR A 226 -25.45 2.35 6.55
N GLY A 227 -24.26 1.85 6.94
CA GLY A 227 -23.88 0.46 6.80
C GLY A 227 -24.79 -0.47 7.62
N THR A 228 -25.03 -1.68 7.12
CA THR A 228 -25.88 -2.68 7.77
C THR A 228 -25.22 -4.06 7.71
N ALA A 229 -25.50 -4.90 8.72
CA ALA A 229 -25.11 -6.30 8.73
C ALA A 229 -26.32 -7.20 8.99
N ALA A 230 -26.42 -8.30 8.27
CA ALA A 230 -27.53 -9.25 8.36
C ALA A 230 -27.07 -10.68 8.10
N VAL A 231 -27.84 -11.66 8.59
CA VAL A 231 -27.72 -13.06 8.18
C VAL A 231 -28.29 -13.18 6.77
N ASP A 232 -27.51 -13.77 5.87
CA ASP A 232 -27.92 -14.01 4.47
C ASP A 232 -28.17 -15.52 4.26
N THR A 233 -29.31 -15.84 3.66
CA THR A 233 -29.71 -17.21 3.33
C THR A 233 -29.75 -17.45 1.82
N ALA A 234 -29.41 -16.43 1.03
CA ALA A 234 -29.37 -16.51 -0.42
C ALA A 234 -27.96 -16.73 -0.98
N THR A 235 -26.94 -16.32 -0.22
CA THR A 235 -25.54 -16.41 -0.62
C THR A 235 -24.72 -16.97 0.54
N ALA A 236 -24.28 -18.21 0.43
CA ALA A 236 -23.40 -18.87 1.41
C ALA A 236 -22.22 -19.54 0.69
N HIS A 237 -21.10 -19.73 1.39
CA HIS A 237 -19.98 -20.55 0.92
C HIS A 237 -20.23 -21.99 1.34
N GLY A 238 -20.30 -22.24 2.64
CA GLY A 238 -20.68 -23.51 3.25
C GLY A 238 -22.12 -23.50 3.75
N GLY A 239 -22.80 -24.65 3.80
CA GLY A 239 -24.13 -24.74 4.37
C GLY A 239 -25.20 -23.91 3.66
N THR A 240 -25.96 -23.13 4.42
CA THR A 240 -27.13 -22.37 3.96
C THR A 240 -27.14 -20.90 4.42
N ARG A 241 -26.17 -20.47 5.20
CA ARG A 241 -26.13 -19.13 5.78
C ARG A 241 -24.72 -18.53 5.70
N SER A 242 -24.69 -17.22 5.60
CA SER A 242 -23.49 -16.41 5.78
C SER A 242 -23.85 -15.11 6.49
N VAL A 243 -22.88 -14.25 6.75
CA VAL A 243 -23.14 -12.88 7.16
C VAL A 243 -22.89 -11.95 6.00
N ARG A 244 -23.89 -11.12 5.67
CA ARG A 244 -23.81 -10.05 4.68
C ARG A 244 -23.64 -8.71 5.35
N VAL A 245 -22.66 -7.93 4.89
CA VAL A 245 -22.43 -6.55 5.28
C VAL A 245 -22.60 -5.65 4.06
N ASN A 246 -23.49 -4.66 4.16
CA ASN A 246 -23.60 -3.58 3.17
C ASN A 246 -22.85 -2.38 3.71
N GLY A 247 -21.68 -2.12 3.18
CA GLY A 247 -20.81 -1.01 3.57
C GLY A 247 -21.21 0.29 2.89
N GLY A 248 -21.36 1.35 3.67
CA GLY A 248 -21.62 2.71 3.19
C GLY A 248 -20.32 3.45 2.85
N GLY A 249 -20.42 4.47 2.00
CA GLY A 249 -19.31 5.38 1.72
C GLY A 249 -19.23 6.53 2.74
N GLY A 250 -18.04 7.11 2.86
CA GLY A 250 -17.72 8.22 3.76
C GLY A 250 -17.09 7.78 5.08
N TYR A 251 -16.33 8.67 5.66
CA TYR A 251 -15.50 8.41 6.84
C TYR A 251 -16.25 7.77 8.03
N CYS A 252 -17.52 8.02 8.18
CA CYS A 252 -18.31 7.59 9.32
C CYS A 252 -19.28 6.44 8.96
N ASN A 253 -18.80 5.39 8.29
CA ASN A 253 -19.60 4.24 7.92
C ASN A 253 -18.93 2.93 8.39
N HIS A 254 -18.78 2.79 9.73
CA HIS A 254 -18.23 1.59 10.33
C HIS A 254 -19.36 0.64 10.69
N VAL A 255 -19.37 -0.55 10.12
CA VAL A 255 -20.31 -1.63 10.45
C VAL A 255 -19.57 -2.97 10.44
N PHE A 256 -19.56 -3.64 11.57
CA PHE A 256 -18.88 -4.93 11.73
C PHE A 256 -19.76 -5.94 12.46
N VAL A 257 -19.50 -7.19 12.17
CA VAL A 257 -19.97 -8.33 12.97
C VAL A 257 -18.78 -8.80 13.79
N ARG A 258 -18.86 -8.64 15.11
CA ARG A 258 -17.80 -8.99 16.06
C ARG A 258 -18.12 -10.34 16.70
N ALA A 259 -17.09 -11.19 16.80
CA ALA A 259 -17.18 -12.41 17.60
C ALA A 259 -17.31 -12.05 19.08
N ASN A 260 -18.34 -12.57 19.75
CA ASN A 260 -18.59 -12.41 21.19
C ASN A 260 -17.80 -13.45 22.01
N ARG A 261 -16.56 -13.69 21.62
CA ARG A 261 -15.66 -14.66 22.24
C ARG A 261 -14.30 -14.02 22.48
N ASP A 262 -13.74 -14.25 23.65
CA ASP A 262 -12.36 -13.86 23.94
C ASP A 262 -11.41 -14.76 23.12
N LEU A 263 -10.61 -14.16 22.29
CA LEU A 263 -9.64 -14.82 21.41
C LEU A 263 -8.23 -14.89 21.99
N SER A 264 -8.00 -14.34 23.19
CA SER A 264 -6.68 -14.41 23.87
C SER A 264 -6.24 -15.87 24.12
N GLY A 265 -7.19 -16.80 24.17
CA GLY A 265 -6.94 -18.24 24.26
C GLY A 265 -6.29 -18.88 23.01
N VAL A 266 -6.22 -18.18 21.88
CA VAL A 266 -5.49 -18.65 20.68
C VAL A 266 -3.98 -18.76 20.95
N GLY A 267 -3.45 -17.94 21.85
CA GLY A 267 -2.02 -17.87 22.19
C GLY A 267 -1.26 -16.85 21.34
N ALA A 268 0.08 -16.90 21.46
CA ALA A 268 0.94 -15.89 20.81
C ALA A 268 0.90 -15.97 19.28
N VAL A 269 0.70 -17.15 18.69
CA VAL A 269 0.60 -17.33 17.24
C VAL A 269 -0.86 -17.57 16.89
N CYS A 270 -1.44 -16.64 16.17
CA CYS A 270 -2.83 -16.67 15.69
C CYS A 270 -2.87 -16.96 14.19
N TYR A 271 -3.53 -18.04 13.81
CA TYR A 271 -3.92 -18.32 12.43
C TYR A 271 -5.39 -18.05 12.26
N GLY A 272 -5.76 -17.30 11.23
CA GLY A 272 -7.15 -17.09 10.85
C GLY A 272 -7.42 -17.60 9.44
N ARG A 273 -8.64 -18.07 9.22
CA ARG A 273 -9.21 -18.41 7.93
C ARG A 273 -10.63 -17.87 7.87
N LEU A 274 -11.01 -17.25 6.78
CA LEU A 274 -12.38 -16.89 6.45
C LEU A 274 -12.60 -17.00 4.95
N TRP A 275 -13.83 -17.34 4.58
CA TRP A 275 -14.28 -17.18 3.21
C TRP A 275 -14.95 -15.81 3.09
N VAL A 276 -14.51 -15.05 2.11
CA VAL A 276 -15.01 -13.71 1.82
C VAL A 276 -15.43 -13.62 0.35
N ARG A 277 -16.56 -12.99 0.12
CA ARG A 277 -17.06 -12.59 -1.20
C ARG A 277 -17.42 -11.13 -1.14
N HIS A 278 -17.14 -10.38 -2.19
CA HIS A 278 -17.55 -8.99 -2.27
C HIS A 278 -17.97 -8.60 -3.69
N SER A 279 -18.72 -7.50 -3.82
CA SER A 279 -19.36 -7.11 -5.07
C SER A 279 -18.57 -6.09 -5.87
N THR A 280 -17.81 -5.20 -5.21
CA THR A 280 -17.18 -4.05 -5.84
C THR A 280 -15.66 -4.14 -5.65
N ALA A 281 -14.88 -3.89 -6.70
CA ALA A 281 -13.42 -3.90 -6.60
C ALA A 281 -12.92 -2.95 -5.49
N LEU A 282 -11.85 -3.36 -4.79
CA LEU A 282 -11.22 -2.54 -3.77
C LEU A 282 -10.91 -1.14 -4.33
N PRO A 283 -11.26 -0.07 -3.61
CA PRO A 283 -11.05 1.30 -4.08
C PRO A 283 -9.58 1.73 -3.97
N ALA A 284 -9.31 2.93 -4.50
CA ALA A 284 -8.04 3.60 -4.23
C ALA A 284 -7.95 4.10 -2.78
N ASP A 285 -9.08 4.49 -2.19
CA ASP A 285 -9.17 4.91 -0.79
C ASP A 285 -9.01 3.71 0.15
N HIS A 286 -8.56 3.99 1.39
CA HIS A 286 -8.44 2.95 2.41
C HIS A 286 -9.81 2.43 2.84
N VAL A 287 -9.93 1.11 2.87
CA VAL A 287 -11.08 0.38 3.41
C VAL A 287 -10.62 -0.77 4.29
N THR A 288 -11.43 -1.11 5.30
CA THR A 288 -11.18 -2.24 6.21
C THR A 288 -12.32 -3.23 6.09
N LEU A 289 -12.01 -4.51 5.97
CA LEU A 289 -13.00 -5.61 5.99
C LEU A 289 -12.81 -6.56 7.18
N LEU A 290 -11.65 -6.55 7.82
CA LEU A 290 -11.36 -7.31 9.02
C LEU A 290 -10.57 -6.42 9.98
N ALA A 291 -10.93 -6.45 11.27
CA ALA A 291 -10.20 -5.75 12.30
C ALA A 291 -10.07 -6.61 13.56
N MET A 292 -8.94 -6.52 14.24
CA MET A 292 -8.65 -7.26 15.48
C MET A 292 -7.99 -6.31 16.48
N ALA A 293 -8.55 -6.20 17.68
CA ALA A 293 -7.98 -5.38 18.74
C ALA A 293 -6.66 -5.97 19.23
N ASP A 294 -5.63 -5.13 19.31
CA ASP A 294 -4.31 -5.48 19.85
C ASP A 294 -4.16 -4.91 21.27
N ALA A 295 -4.30 -5.79 22.27
CA ALA A 295 -4.17 -5.41 23.68
C ALA A 295 -2.77 -4.89 24.04
N ALA A 296 -1.74 -5.34 23.33
CA ALA A 296 -0.37 -4.87 23.53
C ALA A 296 -0.14 -3.45 22.92
N ASP A 297 -1.04 -3.00 22.06
CA ASP A 297 -1.00 -1.67 21.41
C ASP A 297 -2.19 -0.78 21.82
N GLY A 298 -2.60 -0.86 23.09
CA GLY A 298 -3.68 -0.03 23.66
C GLY A 298 -5.06 -0.34 23.07
N ASN A 299 -5.31 -1.56 22.66
CA ASN A 299 -6.51 -2.00 21.93
C ASN A 299 -6.74 -1.29 20.58
N ARG A 300 -5.69 -0.76 19.99
CA ARG A 300 -5.74 -0.29 18.61
C ARG A 300 -5.86 -1.46 17.66
N ASP A 301 -6.64 -1.28 16.60
CA ASP A 301 -6.92 -2.38 15.68
C ASP A 301 -5.76 -2.66 14.73
N LEU A 302 -5.43 -3.95 14.57
CA LEU A 302 -4.81 -4.48 13.37
C LEU A 302 -5.90 -4.66 12.33
N ARG A 303 -5.79 -3.98 11.19
CA ARG A 303 -6.82 -3.92 10.16
C ARG A 303 -6.34 -4.60 8.88
N MET A 304 -7.23 -5.37 8.25
CA MET A 304 -7.05 -5.93 6.91
C MET A 304 -8.15 -5.41 6.01
N GLY A 305 -7.78 -4.95 4.83
CA GLY A 305 -8.72 -4.48 3.85
C GLY A 305 -8.01 -4.17 2.54
N GLY A 306 -8.07 -2.93 2.08
CA GLY A 306 -7.38 -2.52 0.88
C GLY A 306 -7.17 -1.03 0.77
N GLN A 307 -6.20 -0.68 -0.06
CA GLN A 307 -5.91 0.66 -0.53
C GLN A 307 -5.21 0.55 -1.88
N ASN A 308 -5.34 1.56 -2.73
CA ASN A 308 -4.77 1.54 -4.08
C ASN A 308 -5.20 0.31 -4.89
N SER A 309 -6.46 -0.14 -4.69
CA SER A 309 -7.07 -1.29 -5.35
C SER A 309 -6.43 -2.65 -5.05
N ALA A 310 -5.57 -2.75 -4.05
CA ALA A 310 -4.91 -3.98 -3.61
C ALA A 310 -5.15 -4.24 -2.13
N MET A 311 -5.07 -5.51 -1.72
CA MET A 311 -5.19 -5.92 -0.32
C MET A 311 -4.02 -5.36 0.50
N GLN A 312 -4.32 -4.93 1.73
CA GLN A 312 -3.34 -4.30 2.61
C GLN A 312 -3.69 -4.53 4.07
N TRP A 313 -2.66 -4.76 4.89
CA TRP A 313 -2.75 -4.62 6.34
C TRP A 313 -2.41 -3.19 6.76
N ASN A 314 -3.04 -2.74 7.84
CA ASN A 314 -2.74 -1.45 8.46
C ASN A 314 -2.80 -1.57 9.99
N ARG A 315 -1.86 -0.95 10.71
CA ARG A 315 -1.92 -0.77 12.15
C ARG A 315 -2.55 0.58 12.46
N SER A 316 -3.69 0.59 13.13
CA SER A 316 -4.41 1.85 13.40
C SER A 316 -3.69 2.78 14.38
N SER A 317 -2.64 2.33 15.06
CA SER A 317 -1.91 3.13 16.05
C SER A 317 -0.85 4.06 15.44
N ASP A 318 -0.30 3.71 14.28
CA ASP A 318 0.79 4.45 13.62
C ASP A 318 0.65 4.49 12.10
N ASP A 319 -0.48 4.02 11.58
CA ASP A 319 -0.80 3.93 10.15
C ASP A 319 0.25 3.18 9.30
N ALA A 320 1.10 2.39 9.94
CA ALA A 320 2.01 1.52 9.21
C ALA A 320 1.23 0.51 8.38
N THR A 321 1.63 0.34 7.13
CA THR A 321 0.97 -0.53 6.16
C THR A 321 1.87 -1.68 5.71
N LEU A 322 1.25 -2.78 5.34
CA LEU A 322 1.90 -3.95 4.74
C LEU A 322 1.07 -4.37 3.52
N PRO A 323 1.60 -4.28 2.29
CA PRO A 323 2.90 -3.70 1.97
C PRO A 323 2.97 -2.20 2.22
N GLU A 324 4.16 -1.62 2.13
CA GLU A 324 4.31 -0.16 2.13
C GLU A 324 3.48 0.46 1.00
N GLN A 325 2.97 1.68 1.22
CA GLN A 325 2.15 2.39 0.22
C GLN A 325 2.98 2.96 -0.94
N SER A 326 4.11 2.37 -1.23
CA SER A 326 4.85 2.65 -2.46
C SER A 326 4.20 1.88 -3.63
N PRO A 327 4.34 2.34 -4.86
CA PRO A 327 3.86 1.58 -6.03
C PRO A 327 4.50 0.21 -6.16
N ALA A 328 5.78 0.09 -5.80
CA ALA A 328 6.50 -1.18 -5.79
C ALA A 328 5.91 -2.12 -4.74
N GLY A 329 5.58 -1.60 -3.55
CA GLY A 329 4.93 -2.36 -2.48
C GLY A 329 3.53 -2.81 -2.86
N VAL A 330 2.69 -1.88 -3.33
CA VAL A 330 1.32 -2.19 -3.81
C VAL A 330 1.33 -3.24 -4.92
N ALA A 331 2.30 -3.20 -5.84
CA ALA A 331 2.46 -4.19 -6.91
C ALA A 331 2.85 -5.59 -6.41
N LEU A 332 3.33 -5.73 -5.19
CA LEU A 332 3.61 -7.02 -4.54
C LEU A 332 2.39 -7.61 -3.83
N SER A 333 1.30 -6.86 -3.74
CA SER A 333 0.00 -7.32 -3.27
C SER A 333 -0.91 -7.68 -4.45
N VAL A 334 -2.13 -8.09 -4.13
CA VAL A 334 -3.14 -8.52 -5.11
C VAL A 334 -4.48 -7.87 -4.79
N PRO A 335 -5.34 -7.63 -5.79
CA PRO A 335 -6.74 -7.29 -5.54
C PRO A 335 -7.48 -8.48 -4.91
N LEU A 336 -8.49 -8.20 -4.08
CA LEU A 336 -9.45 -9.21 -3.68
C LEU A 336 -10.41 -9.46 -4.85
N PRO A 337 -10.60 -10.70 -5.33
CA PRO A 337 -11.46 -10.97 -6.48
C PRO A 337 -12.95 -10.75 -6.17
N THR A 338 -13.64 -9.99 -7.03
CA THR A 338 -15.06 -9.70 -6.89
C THR A 338 -15.98 -10.83 -7.38
N GLY A 339 -17.19 -10.89 -6.86
CA GLY A 339 -18.26 -11.75 -7.38
C GLY A 339 -18.09 -13.24 -7.13
N ARG A 340 -17.02 -13.68 -6.47
CA ARG A 340 -16.76 -15.07 -6.09
C ARG A 340 -16.31 -15.16 -4.63
N TRP A 341 -16.44 -16.32 -4.06
CA TRP A 341 -15.85 -16.65 -2.77
C TRP A 341 -14.32 -16.80 -2.93
N SER A 342 -13.59 -16.20 -2.00
CA SER A 342 -12.14 -16.35 -1.86
C SER A 342 -11.80 -16.75 -0.44
N CYS A 343 -10.88 -17.67 -0.30
CA CYS A 343 -10.36 -18.08 1.00
C CYS A 343 -9.22 -17.15 1.41
N LEU A 344 -9.45 -16.36 2.43
CA LEU A 344 -8.43 -15.49 3.04
C LEU A 344 -7.89 -16.18 4.31
N GLU A 345 -6.59 -16.40 4.34
CA GLU A 345 -5.89 -16.91 5.51
C GLU A 345 -4.83 -15.92 5.97
N PHE A 346 -4.58 -15.87 7.25
CA PHE A 346 -3.47 -15.09 7.81
C PHE A 346 -2.82 -15.80 9.00
N MET A 347 -1.58 -15.43 9.28
CA MET A 347 -0.86 -15.77 10.49
C MET A 347 -0.31 -14.48 11.10
N VAL A 348 -0.50 -14.31 12.41
CA VAL A 348 0.11 -13.23 13.19
C VAL A 348 0.83 -13.86 14.38
N ASP A 349 2.13 -13.61 14.50
CA ASP A 349 2.95 -14.09 15.61
C ASP A 349 3.26 -12.93 16.58
N GLY A 350 2.59 -12.91 17.69
CA GLY A 350 2.81 -11.93 18.76
C GLY A 350 4.18 -12.04 19.44
N GLY A 351 4.84 -13.19 19.36
CA GLY A 351 6.19 -13.39 19.91
C GLY A 351 7.29 -12.76 19.06
N THR A 352 7.15 -12.83 17.73
CA THR A 352 8.14 -12.32 16.77
C THR A 352 7.70 -11.07 16.03
N GLY A 353 6.40 -10.77 15.98
CA GLY A 353 5.81 -9.70 15.17
C GLY A 353 5.74 -10.04 13.68
N GLN A 354 5.89 -11.31 13.33
CA GLN A 354 5.74 -11.78 11.97
C GLN A 354 4.26 -11.84 11.58
N LEU A 355 3.99 -11.59 10.29
CA LEU A 355 2.67 -11.67 9.70
C LEU A 355 2.78 -12.32 8.31
N ARG A 356 1.85 -13.20 7.97
CA ARG A 356 1.75 -13.80 6.63
C ARG A 356 0.30 -13.88 6.20
N THR A 357 0.07 -13.70 4.91
CA THR A 357 -1.27 -13.76 4.33
C THR A 357 -1.28 -14.66 3.10
N TRP A 358 -2.36 -15.41 2.97
CA TRP A 358 -2.61 -16.25 1.79
C TRP A 358 -4.00 -15.94 1.25
N LEU A 359 -4.13 -15.94 -0.06
CA LEU A 359 -5.40 -15.86 -0.76
C LEU A 359 -5.54 -17.12 -1.63
N ASP A 360 -6.64 -17.86 -1.45
CA ASP A 360 -6.90 -19.13 -2.14
C ASP A 360 -5.70 -20.11 -2.03
N GLY A 361 -5.06 -20.15 -0.87
CA GLY A 361 -3.91 -20.98 -0.55
C GLY A 361 -2.55 -20.44 -1.03
N ALA A 362 -2.51 -19.43 -1.89
CA ALA A 362 -1.29 -18.82 -2.40
C ALA A 362 -0.81 -17.69 -1.45
N ALA A 363 0.45 -17.74 -1.03
CA ALA A 363 1.05 -16.68 -0.21
C ALA A 363 1.21 -15.38 -1.02
N ILE A 364 0.91 -14.25 -0.39
CA ILE A 364 1.06 -12.93 -0.99
C ILE A 364 2.35 -12.29 -0.48
N THR A 365 3.30 -12.05 -1.40
CA THR A 365 4.63 -11.52 -1.04
C THR A 365 4.53 -10.19 -0.31
N GLY A 366 3.76 -9.24 -0.82
CA GLY A 366 3.60 -7.92 -0.22
C GLY A 366 2.86 -7.94 1.13
N LEU A 367 2.17 -9.02 1.46
CA LEU A 367 1.47 -9.19 2.75
C LEU A 367 2.20 -10.15 3.68
N THR A 368 3.55 -10.10 3.64
CA THR A 368 4.43 -10.92 4.47
C THR A 368 5.42 -10.03 5.21
N ALA A 369 5.34 -10.00 6.53
CA ALA A 369 6.34 -9.43 7.41
C ALA A 369 7.09 -10.60 8.06
N ASP A 370 8.35 -10.82 7.67
CA ASP A 370 9.12 -12.02 8.02
C ASP A 370 10.14 -11.83 9.13
N GLY A 371 10.27 -10.61 9.65
CA GLY A 371 11.22 -10.24 10.69
C GLY A 371 12.48 -9.56 10.16
N VAL A 372 12.67 -9.50 8.85
CA VAL A 372 13.79 -8.80 8.20
C VAL A 372 13.24 -7.63 7.40
N PRO A 373 13.46 -6.37 7.84
CA PRO A 373 12.92 -5.20 7.15
C PRO A 373 13.31 -5.18 5.67
N THR A 374 12.31 -5.17 4.80
CA THR A 374 12.48 -5.12 3.35
C THR A 374 11.75 -3.88 2.82
N HIS A 375 12.47 -3.02 2.11
CA HIS A 375 11.89 -1.84 1.47
C HIS A 375 10.75 -2.24 0.54
N ASP A 376 9.71 -1.43 0.49
CA ASP A 376 8.47 -1.64 -0.26
C ASP A 376 7.54 -2.75 0.29
N ILE A 377 8.02 -3.62 1.20
CA ILE A 377 7.17 -4.65 1.83
C ILE A 377 6.88 -4.27 3.28
N ASP A 378 7.85 -4.46 4.17
CA ASP A 378 7.65 -4.41 5.61
C ASP A 378 8.66 -3.49 6.35
N GLY A 379 9.42 -2.68 5.62
CA GLY A 379 10.36 -1.73 6.23
C GLY A 379 9.65 -0.74 7.16
N GLN A 380 8.51 -0.18 6.73
CA GLN A 380 7.67 0.66 7.57
C GLN A 380 7.05 -0.13 8.73
N TRP A 381 6.64 -1.38 8.50
CA TRP A 381 6.07 -2.27 9.50
C TRP A 381 7.03 -2.49 10.68
N TYR A 382 8.32 -2.65 10.39
CA TYR A 382 9.38 -2.81 11.38
C TYR A 382 10.04 -1.49 11.81
N GLY A 383 9.48 -0.34 11.48
CA GLY A 383 9.90 0.96 11.99
C GLY A 383 9.81 1.07 13.51
N ARG A 384 9.05 0.19 14.15
CA ARG A 384 9.01 -0.04 15.60
C ARG A 384 8.92 -1.52 15.95
N THR A 385 9.27 -1.87 17.17
CA THR A 385 8.96 -3.21 17.70
C THR A 385 7.45 -3.37 17.83
N TRP A 386 6.90 -4.40 17.19
CA TRP A 386 5.50 -4.77 17.26
C TRP A 386 5.37 -6.21 17.73
N ARG A 387 4.60 -6.44 18.80
CA ARG A 387 4.37 -7.75 19.42
C ARG A 387 2.90 -7.81 19.81
N PRO A 388 2.02 -8.10 18.86
CA PRO A 388 0.57 -8.01 19.08
C PRO A 388 0.05 -9.07 20.03
N ALA A 389 -1.00 -8.69 20.75
CA ALA A 389 -1.83 -9.59 21.56
C ALA A 389 -3.28 -9.41 21.11
N LEU A 390 -3.68 -10.18 20.08
CA LEU A 390 -4.99 -10.06 19.45
C LEU A 390 -6.07 -10.66 20.36
N THR A 391 -7.16 -9.91 20.57
CA THR A 391 -8.19 -10.26 21.57
C THR A 391 -9.59 -10.42 21.01
N ASP A 392 -9.88 -9.88 19.84
CA ASP A 392 -11.18 -9.99 19.17
C ASP A 392 -11.06 -10.20 17.66
N LEU A 393 -12.19 -10.45 17.00
CA LEU A 393 -12.31 -10.46 15.55
C LEU A 393 -13.58 -9.70 15.16
N LYS A 394 -13.43 -8.79 14.25
CA LYS A 394 -14.49 -7.99 13.61
C LYS A 394 -14.42 -8.19 12.11
N LEU A 395 -15.52 -8.58 11.47
CA LEU A 395 -15.67 -8.74 10.03
C LEU A 395 -16.71 -7.74 9.54
N GLY A 396 -16.41 -6.94 8.55
CA GLY A 396 -17.36 -5.90 8.15
C GLY A 396 -16.80 -4.88 7.17
N TRP A 397 -17.08 -3.62 7.44
CA TRP A 397 -16.72 -2.52 6.57
C TRP A 397 -16.40 -1.26 7.36
N GLU A 398 -15.32 -0.63 6.98
CA GLU A 398 -14.94 0.72 7.34
C GLU A 398 -14.40 1.39 6.08
N SER A 399 -14.84 2.61 5.78
CA SER A 399 -14.41 3.35 4.58
C SER A 399 -13.88 4.72 4.97
N TYR A 400 -12.76 5.11 4.41
CA TYR A 400 -12.19 6.44 4.56
C TYR A 400 -12.50 7.37 3.38
N GLY A 401 -13.11 6.82 2.32
CA GLY A 401 -13.51 7.54 1.11
C GLY A 401 -14.98 7.35 0.75
N GLY A 402 -15.32 7.62 -0.49
CA GLY A 402 -16.69 7.50 -1.00
C GLY A 402 -17.11 6.08 -1.40
N ALA A 403 -16.24 5.09 -1.26
CA ALA A 403 -16.50 3.73 -1.72
C ALA A 403 -17.56 3.02 -0.88
N THR A 404 -18.37 2.20 -1.55
CA THR A 404 -19.36 1.31 -0.96
C THR A 404 -19.14 -0.11 -1.48
N ASP A 405 -19.43 -1.12 -0.65
CA ASP A 405 -19.37 -2.51 -1.09
C ASP A 405 -20.42 -3.36 -0.37
N THR A 406 -20.76 -4.51 -0.95
CA THR A 406 -21.47 -5.56 -0.26
C THR A 406 -20.57 -6.75 -0.12
N LEU A 407 -20.33 -7.15 1.14
CA LEU A 407 -19.46 -8.26 1.50
C LEU A 407 -20.29 -9.40 2.11
N TRP A 408 -19.83 -10.61 1.91
CA TRP A 408 -20.31 -11.81 2.61
C TRP A 408 -19.12 -12.50 3.26
N PHE A 409 -19.32 -12.94 4.50
CA PHE A 409 -18.34 -13.68 5.28
C PHE A 409 -18.93 -15.00 5.67
N ASP A 410 -18.12 -16.07 5.57
CA ASP A 410 -18.54 -17.44 5.92
C ASP A 410 -17.35 -18.27 6.36
N ASP A 411 -17.64 -19.43 6.96
CA ASP A 411 -16.67 -20.45 7.38
C ASP A 411 -15.44 -19.85 8.09
N VAL A 412 -15.69 -19.05 9.12
CA VAL A 412 -14.67 -18.32 9.89
C VAL A 412 -14.03 -19.22 10.91
N ALA A 413 -12.70 -19.25 10.97
CA ALA A 413 -11.98 -20.01 11.98
C ALA A 413 -10.71 -19.28 12.46
N LEU A 414 -10.41 -19.38 13.76
CA LEU A 414 -9.19 -18.90 14.40
C LEU A 414 -8.60 -19.99 15.30
N GLY A 415 -7.29 -20.18 15.24
CA GLY A 415 -6.58 -21.19 16.02
C GLY A 415 -5.08 -20.94 16.09
N SER A 416 -4.37 -21.81 16.80
CA SER A 416 -2.90 -21.73 16.97
C SER A 416 -2.11 -22.42 15.85
N THR A 417 -2.79 -23.06 14.89
CA THR A 417 -2.20 -23.73 13.74
C THR A 417 -2.92 -23.33 12.46
N ARG A 418 -2.22 -23.41 11.34
CA ARG A 418 -2.82 -23.09 10.03
C ARG A 418 -3.99 -24.04 9.74
N ILE A 419 -5.12 -23.45 9.35
CA ILE A 419 -6.38 -24.17 9.15
C ILE A 419 -6.50 -24.68 7.72
N GLY A 420 -6.07 -23.87 6.76
CA GLY A 420 -6.20 -24.16 5.33
C GLY A 420 -7.58 -23.80 4.76
N CYS A 421 -7.67 -23.70 3.48
CA CYS A 421 -8.91 -23.58 2.74
C CYS A 421 -9.55 -24.96 2.54
#